data_1065dd72972698f768a7d76598f68deb
#
_entry.id   1065dd72972698f768a7d76598f68deb
#
_cell.length_a   1.000
_cell.length_b   1.000
_cell.length_c   1.000
_cell.angle_alpha   90.00
_cell.angle_beta   90.00
_cell.angle_gamma   90.00
#
_symmetry.space_group_name_H-M   'P 1'
#
loop_
_entity.id
_entity.type
_entity.pdbx_description
1 polymer ?
#
loop_
_entity_poly.entity_id
_entity_poly.type
_entity_poly.pdbx_seq_one_letter_code
_entity_poly.pdbx_strand_id
1 'polypeptide(L)'
;MSKQLEIEFEPPFEDEKLSPKYWNVPFVDEVQEFNDMMGKPNNYEPTIPKEWEWKFVYDFIMEELEEYKEACEKGDIVGVLDALCDITYVSLGNGTLVHGLKGKIWKAYQEVQASNMSKSCATKEEAEETVRVRSEEKKHKCHYEQVGDRYIVYRTRDHKVMKSINYFKPNLKQFFTDEELRQTTGS
;
A
#
# COMPACT_ATOMS: atom_id res chain seq x y z
N MET A 1 -13.62 4.48 31.85
CA MET A 1 -14.04 3.27 31.12
C MET A 1 -14.16 3.64 29.65
N SER A 2 -13.12 3.43 28.87
CA SER A 2 -13.14 3.67 27.42
C SER A 2 -13.76 2.46 26.73
N LYS A 3 -14.86 2.67 26.00
CA LYS A 3 -15.41 1.64 25.11
C LYS A 3 -14.40 1.44 23.97
N GLN A 4 -13.75 0.28 23.93
CA GLN A 4 -13.11 -0.22 22.74
C GLN A 4 -14.18 -0.43 21.67
N LEU A 5 -14.03 0.24 20.54
CA LEU A 5 -14.75 -0.09 19.31
C LEU A 5 -14.16 -1.40 18.80
N GLU A 6 -14.86 -2.51 19.02
CA GLU A 6 -14.63 -3.73 18.28
C GLU A 6 -15.06 -3.47 16.84
N ILE A 7 -14.08 -3.28 15.95
CA ILE A 7 -14.29 -3.32 14.51
C ILE A 7 -14.33 -4.80 14.15
N GLU A 8 -15.52 -5.39 14.13
CA GLU A 8 -15.73 -6.68 13.48
C GLU A 8 -15.46 -6.50 11.98
N PHE A 9 -14.33 -7.02 11.52
CA PHE A 9 -14.04 -7.18 10.11
C PHE A 9 -14.84 -8.41 9.63
N GLU A 10 -16.10 -8.23 9.32
CA GLU A 10 -16.78 -9.21 8.47
C GLU A 10 -16.12 -9.12 7.09
N PRO A 11 -15.63 -10.26 6.52
CA PRO A 11 -15.22 -10.27 5.12
C PRO A 11 -16.47 -9.94 4.31
N PRO A 12 -16.47 -8.85 3.53
CA PRO A 12 -17.70 -8.29 3.00
C PRO A 12 -18.40 -9.14 1.94
N PHE A 13 -17.86 -10.33 1.56
CA PHE A 13 -18.46 -11.06 0.43
C PHE A 13 -18.11 -12.55 0.41
N GLU A 14 -19.13 -13.39 0.25
CA GLU A 14 -19.00 -14.77 -0.22
C GLU A 14 -18.47 -14.77 -1.67
N ASP A 15 -17.47 -15.61 -1.97
CA ASP A 15 -16.65 -15.62 -3.18
C ASP A 15 -17.38 -15.73 -4.54
N GLU A 16 -18.66 -16.04 -4.56
CA GLU A 16 -19.40 -16.33 -5.81
C GLU A 16 -20.12 -15.13 -6.46
N LYS A 17 -20.12 -13.94 -5.86
CA LYS A 17 -20.89 -12.79 -6.37
C LYS A 17 -20.09 -11.54 -6.71
N LEU A 18 -18.78 -11.59 -6.65
CA LEU A 18 -17.97 -10.43 -6.97
C LEU A 18 -17.82 -10.28 -8.48
N SER A 19 -18.76 -9.53 -9.06
CA SER A 19 -18.55 -9.01 -10.42
C SER A 19 -17.29 -8.10 -10.41
N PRO A 20 -16.58 -7.96 -11.54
CA PRO A 20 -15.43 -7.05 -11.65
C PRO A 20 -15.67 -5.63 -11.12
N LYS A 21 -16.93 -5.22 -11.01
CA LYS A 21 -17.37 -3.92 -10.51
C LYS A 21 -17.00 -3.64 -9.03
N TYR A 22 -16.81 -4.69 -8.21
CA TYR A 22 -16.47 -4.52 -6.79
C TYR A 22 -14.96 -4.60 -6.48
N TRP A 23 -14.13 -4.79 -7.51
CA TRP A 23 -12.67 -4.78 -7.39
C TRP A 23 -12.08 -3.38 -7.62
N ASN A 24 -12.93 -2.38 -7.80
CA ASN A 24 -12.51 -1.02 -8.07
C ASN A 24 -12.31 -0.26 -6.78
N VAL A 25 -11.14 0.35 -6.64
CA VAL A 25 -10.93 1.40 -5.65
C VAL A 25 -11.75 2.60 -6.12
N PRO A 26 -12.74 3.11 -5.37
CA PRO A 26 -13.62 4.20 -5.82
C PRO A 26 -12.86 5.38 -6.41
N PHE A 27 -11.74 5.76 -5.81
CA PHE A 27 -10.87 6.83 -6.28
C PHE A 27 -10.40 6.65 -7.73
N VAL A 28 -10.13 5.42 -8.17
CA VAL A 28 -9.65 5.17 -9.55
C VAL A 28 -10.78 5.33 -10.56
N ASP A 29 -12.01 4.96 -10.20
CA ASP A 29 -13.18 5.15 -11.06
C ASP A 29 -13.51 6.63 -11.24
N GLU A 30 -13.49 7.40 -10.16
CA GLU A 30 -13.75 8.83 -10.15
C GLU A 30 -12.69 9.60 -10.97
N VAL A 31 -11.41 9.26 -10.81
CA VAL A 31 -10.33 9.85 -11.61
C VAL A 31 -10.43 9.45 -13.08
N GLN A 32 -10.84 8.21 -13.38
CA GLN A 32 -11.07 7.80 -14.76
C GLN A 32 -12.19 8.61 -15.41
N GLU A 33 -13.31 8.80 -14.74
CA GLU A 33 -14.42 9.64 -15.22
C GLU A 33 -13.94 11.06 -15.54
N PHE A 34 -13.16 11.65 -14.64
CA PHE A 34 -12.56 12.96 -14.88
C PHE A 34 -11.61 12.96 -16.09
N ASN A 35 -10.73 11.95 -16.20
CA ASN A 35 -9.80 11.85 -17.32
C ASN A 35 -10.53 11.68 -18.65
N ASP A 36 -11.58 10.86 -18.69
CA ASP A 36 -12.40 10.65 -19.90
C ASP A 36 -13.09 11.97 -20.32
N MET A 37 -13.65 12.70 -19.36
CA MET A 37 -14.25 14.01 -19.60
C MET A 37 -13.25 15.05 -20.11
N MET A 38 -12.02 15.01 -19.62
CA MET A 38 -10.96 15.97 -19.95
C MET A 38 -10.10 15.54 -21.15
N GLY A 39 -10.38 14.38 -21.76
CA GLY A 39 -9.60 13.83 -22.85
C GLY A 39 -8.17 13.46 -22.46
N LYS A 40 -7.94 13.11 -21.18
CA LYS A 40 -6.64 12.66 -20.71
C LYS A 40 -6.44 11.16 -21.00
N PRO A 41 -5.20 10.70 -21.20
CA PRO A 41 -4.94 9.29 -21.53
C PRO A 41 -5.23 8.37 -20.32
N ASN A 42 -5.98 7.30 -20.59
CA ASN A 42 -6.12 6.15 -19.72
C ASN A 42 -5.58 4.90 -20.46
N ASN A 43 -4.71 4.14 -19.83
CA ASN A 43 -4.27 2.85 -20.34
C ASN A 43 -5.10 1.72 -19.71
N TYR A 44 -5.47 0.73 -20.49
CA TYR A 44 -6.29 -0.41 -20.05
C TYR A 44 -5.47 -1.68 -19.86
N GLU A 45 -4.26 -1.71 -20.44
CA GLU A 45 -3.31 -2.81 -20.31
C GLU A 45 -2.07 -2.33 -19.54
N PRO A 46 -1.46 -3.19 -18.72
CA PRO A 46 -0.25 -2.86 -17.99
C PRO A 46 0.86 -2.36 -18.92
N THR A 47 1.36 -1.17 -18.66
CA THR A 47 2.39 -0.56 -19.51
C THR A 47 3.30 0.38 -18.73
N ILE A 48 4.51 0.57 -19.25
CA ILE A 48 5.32 1.75 -18.94
C ILE A 48 5.05 2.75 -20.06
N PRO A 49 4.25 3.81 -19.79
CA PRO A 49 3.83 4.75 -20.82
C PRO A 49 5.00 5.63 -21.31
N LYS A 50 4.73 6.52 -22.25
CA LYS A 50 5.73 7.48 -22.73
C LYS A 50 6.24 8.34 -21.59
N GLU A 51 7.48 8.81 -21.71
CA GLU A 51 8.15 9.57 -20.64
C GLU A 51 7.33 10.77 -20.16
N TRP A 52 6.73 11.53 -21.06
CA TRP A 52 5.93 12.70 -20.71
C TRP A 52 4.68 12.36 -19.89
N GLU A 53 4.08 11.15 -20.05
CA GLU A 53 2.87 10.71 -19.35
C GLU A 53 3.17 10.35 -17.91
N TRP A 54 4.18 9.48 -17.68
CA TRP A 54 4.54 9.12 -16.31
C TRP A 54 5.26 10.26 -15.57
N LYS A 55 6.01 11.09 -16.33
CA LYS A 55 6.67 12.26 -15.74
C LYS A 55 5.66 13.30 -15.27
N PHE A 56 4.57 13.49 -16.00
CA PHE A 56 3.47 14.34 -15.58
C PHE A 56 2.91 13.88 -14.22
N VAL A 57 2.62 12.58 -14.04
CA VAL A 57 2.18 12.03 -12.76
C VAL A 57 3.23 12.26 -11.66
N TYR A 58 4.50 12.00 -11.96
CA TYR A 58 5.59 12.21 -11.03
C TYR A 58 5.70 13.67 -10.57
N ASP A 59 5.66 14.61 -11.49
CA ASP A 59 5.80 16.04 -11.19
C ASP A 59 4.64 16.52 -10.30
N PHE A 60 3.40 16.08 -10.56
CA PHE A 60 2.25 16.38 -9.70
C PHE A 60 2.36 15.78 -8.31
N ILE A 61 2.76 14.51 -8.19
CA ILE A 61 2.98 13.90 -6.85
C ILE A 61 4.01 14.71 -6.05
N MET A 62 5.05 15.20 -6.71
CA MET A 62 6.06 16.02 -6.05
C MET A 62 5.52 17.38 -5.60
N GLU A 63 4.65 18.01 -6.41
CA GLU A 63 3.97 19.26 -6.06
C GLU A 63 3.11 19.07 -4.81
N GLU A 64 2.23 18.07 -4.80
CA GLU A 64 1.35 17.79 -3.66
C GLU A 64 2.12 17.39 -2.38
N LEU A 65 3.26 16.74 -2.51
CA LEU A 65 4.14 16.47 -1.36
C LEU A 65 4.75 17.73 -0.76
N GLU A 66 5.11 18.70 -1.57
CA GLU A 66 5.59 20.02 -1.05
C GLU A 66 4.44 20.80 -0.41
N GLU A 67 3.23 20.77 -0.98
CA GLU A 67 2.04 21.38 -0.37
C GLU A 67 1.69 20.74 0.98
N TYR A 68 1.72 19.41 1.07
CA TYR A 68 1.56 18.70 2.33
C TYR A 68 2.57 19.17 3.39
N LYS A 69 3.84 19.27 3.02
CA LYS A 69 4.91 19.72 3.92
C LYS A 69 4.67 21.16 4.38
N GLU A 70 4.36 22.06 3.44
CA GLU A 70 4.09 23.46 3.76
C GLU A 70 2.89 23.62 4.70
N ALA A 71 1.80 22.88 4.45
CA ALA A 71 0.63 22.89 5.33
C ALA A 71 0.98 22.42 6.74
N CYS A 72 1.78 21.35 6.87
CA CYS A 72 2.28 20.88 8.15
C CYS A 72 3.13 21.92 8.88
N GLU A 73 4.07 22.58 8.17
CA GLU A 73 4.94 23.61 8.73
C GLU A 73 4.15 24.85 9.20
N LYS A 74 3.04 25.15 8.53
CA LYS A 74 2.13 26.26 8.88
C LYS A 74 1.10 25.88 9.97
N GLY A 75 0.97 24.59 10.31
CA GLY A 75 -0.07 24.10 11.21
C GLY A 75 -1.49 24.14 10.61
N ASP A 76 -1.59 24.15 9.29
CA ASP A 76 -2.84 24.20 8.54
C ASP A 76 -3.40 22.79 8.29
N ILE A 77 -4.31 22.34 9.17
CA ILE A 77 -4.91 21.01 9.09
C ILE A 77 -5.84 20.85 7.86
N VAL A 78 -6.40 21.94 7.36
CA VAL A 78 -7.25 21.92 6.15
C VAL A 78 -6.36 21.72 4.93
N GLY A 79 -5.28 22.45 4.83
CA GLY A 79 -4.27 22.26 3.77
C GLY A 79 -3.63 20.86 3.82
N VAL A 80 -3.40 20.29 5.02
CA VAL A 80 -2.95 18.90 5.14
C VAL A 80 -3.97 17.91 4.56
N LEU A 81 -5.27 18.12 4.82
CA LEU A 81 -6.31 17.26 4.28
C LEU A 81 -6.41 17.37 2.76
N ASP A 82 -6.35 18.57 2.23
CA ASP A 82 -6.37 18.89 0.81
C ASP A 82 -5.23 18.17 0.07
N ALA A 83 -4.00 18.43 0.48
CA ALA A 83 -2.81 17.79 -0.08
C ALA A 83 -2.86 16.24 -0.02
N LEU A 84 -3.39 15.65 1.06
CA LEU A 84 -3.56 14.19 1.14
C LEU A 84 -4.61 13.66 0.15
N CYS A 85 -5.68 14.42 -0.10
CA CYS A 85 -6.66 14.09 -1.14
C CYS A 85 -6.01 14.16 -2.52
N ASP A 86 -5.23 15.21 -2.81
CA ASP A 86 -4.59 15.40 -4.11
C ASP A 86 -3.47 14.39 -4.36
N ILE A 87 -2.64 14.08 -3.36
CA ILE A 87 -1.71 12.95 -3.42
C ILE A 87 -2.44 11.64 -3.79
N THR A 88 -3.59 11.39 -3.17
CA THR A 88 -4.39 10.18 -3.46
C THR A 88 -4.93 10.22 -4.88
N TYR A 89 -5.47 11.35 -5.30
CA TYR A 89 -6.01 11.58 -6.63
C TYR A 89 -4.95 11.35 -7.72
N VAL A 90 -3.77 11.92 -7.53
CA VAL A 90 -2.67 11.81 -8.50
C VAL A 90 -2.00 10.44 -8.44
N SER A 91 -1.61 9.96 -7.25
CA SER A 91 -0.84 8.72 -7.13
C SER A 91 -1.67 7.47 -7.37
N LEU A 92 -2.80 7.30 -6.65
CA LEU A 92 -3.69 6.14 -6.80
C LEU A 92 -4.58 6.26 -8.03
N GLY A 93 -5.12 7.45 -8.32
CA GLY A 93 -5.96 7.68 -9.49
C GLY A 93 -5.14 7.69 -10.78
N ASN A 94 -4.51 8.81 -11.09
CA ASN A 94 -3.77 8.99 -12.35
C ASN A 94 -2.62 7.99 -12.52
N GLY A 95 -1.84 7.73 -11.46
CA GLY A 95 -0.74 6.76 -11.52
C GLY A 95 -1.21 5.36 -11.89
N THR A 96 -2.34 4.91 -11.34
CA THR A 96 -2.93 3.61 -11.70
C THR A 96 -3.41 3.57 -13.14
N LEU A 97 -4.09 4.63 -13.61
CA LEU A 97 -4.68 4.69 -14.94
C LEU A 97 -3.63 4.84 -16.04
N VAL A 98 -2.63 5.68 -15.84
CA VAL A 98 -1.56 5.89 -16.81
C VAL A 98 -0.71 4.63 -17.03
N HIS A 99 -0.67 3.74 -16.04
CA HIS A 99 0.03 2.46 -16.13
C HIS A 99 -0.88 1.27 -16.46
N GLY A 100 -2.20 1.46 -16.67
CA GLY A 100 -3.14 0.37 -16.96
C GLY A 100 -3.31 -0.64 -15.82
N LEU A 101 -3.18 -0.21 -14.57
CA LEU A 101 -3.17 -1.08 -13.40
C LEU A 101 -4.52 -1.14 -12.64
N LYS A 102 -5.58 -0.51 -13.17
CA LYS A 102 -6.89 -0.42 -12.51
C LYS A 102 -7.40 -1.77 -12.01
N GLY A 103 -7.34 -2.82 -12.82
CA GLY A 103 -7.81 -4.16 -12.47
C GLY A 103 -6.90 -4.91 -11.47
N LYS A 104 -5.75 -4.36 -11.12
CA LYS A 104 -4.73 -5.04 -10.29
C LYS A 104 -4.47 -4.33 -8.96
N ILE A 105 -4.63 -3.01 -8.90
CA ILE A 105 -4.15 -2.18 -7.78
C ILE A 105 -4.71 -2.61 -6.42
N TRP A 106 -6.00 -2.94 -6.34
CA TRP A 106 -6.61 -3.33 -5.08
C TRP A 106 -6.03 -4.65 -4.54
N LYS A 107 -5.94 -5.68 -5.38
CA LYS A 107 -5.34 -6.97 -4.99
C LYS A 107 -3.87 -6.82 -4.61
N ALA A 108 -3.12 -6.00 -5.35
CA ALA A 108 -1.74 -5.69 -5.06
C ALA A 108 -1.59 -4.97 -3.70
N TYR A 109 -2.49 -4.03 -3.39
CA TYR A 109 -2.53 -3.35 -2.10
C TYR A 109 -2.82 -4.34 -0.96
N GLN A 110 -3.79 -5.25 -1.13
CA GLN A 110 -4.09 -6.29 -0.14
C GLN A 110 -2.88 -7.21 0.12
N GLU A 111 -2.17 -7.60 -0.92
CA GLU A 111 -0.92 -8.38 -0.80
C GLU A 111 0.16 -7.60 -0.02
N VAL A 112 0.33 -6.31 -0.30
CA VAL A 112 1.24 -5.44 0.46
C VAL A 112 0.80 -5.33 1.92
N GLN A 113 -0.50 -5.20 2.18
CA GLN A 113 -1.06 -5.16 3.54
C GLN A 113 -0.81 -6.48 4.27
N ALA A 114 -1.07 -7.63 3.65
CA ALA A 114 -0.80 -8.93 4.23
C ALA A 114 0.70 -9.10 4.57
N SER A 115 1.58 -8.69 3.66
CA SER A 115 3.03 -8.63 3.92
C SER A 115 3.38 -7.72 5.10
N ASN A 116 2.75 -6.56 5.22
CA ASN A 116 2.98 -5.66 6.35
C ASN A 116 2.52 -6.28 7.67
N MET A 117 1.35 -6.92 7.69
CA MET A 117 0.83 -7.61 8.87
C MET A 117 1.70 -8.79 9.29
N SER A 118 2.34 -9.49 8.33
CA SER A 118 3.27 -10.58 8.62
C SER A 118 4.58 -10.16 9.33
N LYS A 119 4.80 -8.87 9.53
CA LYS A 119 5.91 -8.36 10.35
C LYS A 119 5.69 -8.63 11.84
N SER A 120 4.44 -8.73 12.30
CA SER A 120 4.07 -9.10 13.66
C SER A 120 3.99 -10.61 13.82
N CYS A 121 4.17 -11.11 15.05
CA CYS A 121 4.02 -12.52 15.37
C CYS A 121 2.57 -12.81 15.81
N ALA A 122 2.03 -13.96 15.39
CA ALA A 122 0.69 -14.37 15.74
C ALA A 122 0.61 -15.00 17.14
N THR A 123 1.69 -15.64 17.60
CA THR A 123 1.75 -16.28 18.91
C THR A 123 2.97 -15.83 19.70
N LYS A 124 2.92 -16.10 21.00
CA LYS A 124 4.03 -15.80 21.91
C LYS A 124 5.27 -16.62 21.56
N GLU A 125 5.09 -17.88 21.21
CA GLU A 125 6.16 -18.81 20.82
C GLU A 125 6.88 -18.31 19.56
N GLU A 126 6.10 -17.83 18.58
CA GLU A 126 6.66 -17.20 17.37
C GLU A 126 7.49 -15.95 17.73
N ALA A 127 7.01 -15.14 18.69
CA ALA A 127 7.72 -13.95 19.14
C ALA A 127 9.04 -14.29 19.85
N GLU A 128 9.02 -15.28 20.74
CA GLU A 128 10.21 -15.77 21.45
C GLU A 128 11.26 -16.29 20.47
N GLU A 129 10.85 -17.09 19.50
CA GLU A 129 11.75 -17.61 18.47
C GLU A 129 12.26 -16.46 17.56
N THR A 130 11.40 -15.50 17.21
CA THR A 130 11.82 -14.31 16.45
C THR A 130 12.87 -13.50 17.22
N VAL A 131 12.68 -13.28 18.52
CA VAL A 131 13.67 -12.61 19.37
C VAL A 131 15.00 -13.35 19.34
N ARG A 132 15.00 -14.66 19.51
CA ARG A 132 16.20 -15.51 19.48
C ARG A 132 16.92 -15.34 18.13
N VAL A 133 16.23 -15.61 17.02
CA VAL A 133 16.82 -15.57 15.66
C VAL A 133 17.34 -14.17 15.32
N ARG A 134 16.54 -13.11 15.57
CA ARG A 134 16.96 -11.75 15.21
C ARG A 134 18.10 -11.23 16.09
N SER A 135 18.18 -11.67 17.34
CA SER A 135 19.29 -11.31 18.22
C SER A 135 20.61 -11.96 17.76
N GLU A 136 20.55 -13.23 17.34
CA GLU A 136 21.72 -13.96 16.84
C GLU A 136 22.20 -13.41 15.50
N GLU A 137 21.30 -13.26 14.50
CA GLU A 137 21.65 -12.79 13.15
C GLU A 137 22.26 -11.39 13.13
N LYS A 138 21.74 -10.49 13.95
CA LYS A 138 22.08 -9.07 13.91
C LYS A 138 23.03 -8.65 15.02
N LYS A 139 23.39 -9.55 15.94
CA LYS A 139 24.16 -9.24 17.17
C LYS A 139 23.56 -8.06 17.95
N HIS A 140 22.23 -7.97 17.98
CA HIS A 140 21.46 -6.94 18.66
C HIS A 140 20.47 -7.57 19.63
N LYS A 141 20.42 -7.05 20.84
CA LYS A 141 19.38 -7.46 21.80
C LYS A 141 17.99 -7.06 21.25
N CYS A 142 17.09 -8.05 21.22
CA CYS A 142 15.68 -7.87 20.90
C CYS A 142 14.81 -8.24 22.10
N HIS A 143 13.58 -7.72 22.11
CA HIS A 143 12.51 -8.12 23.02
C HIS A 143 11.20 -8.05 22.27
N TYR A 144 10.14 -8.62 22.83
CA TYR A 144 8.79 -8.50 22.26
C TYR A 144 7.83 -7.85 23.27
N GLU A 145 6.78 -7.25 22.73
CA GLU A 145 5.64 -6.72 23.47
C GLU A 145 4.35 -7.27 22.88
N GLN A 146 3.34 -7.51 23.72
CA GLN A 146 2.02 -7.88 23.24
C GLN A 146 1.22 -6.61 22.94
N VAL A 147 0.64 -6.55 21.74
CA VAL A 147 -0.22 -5.46 21.27
C VAL A 147 -1.52 -6.08 20.74
N GLY A 148 -2.58 -5.96 21.50
CA GLY A 148 -3.84 -6.65 21.22
C GLY A 148 -3.65 -8.17 21.24
N ASP A 149 -4.02 -8.82 20.15
CA ASP A 149 -3.89 -10.25 19.90
C ASP A 149 -2.57 -10.67 19.24
N ARG A 150 -1.67 -9.72 19.00
CA ARG A 150 -0.39 -9.92 18.28
C ARG A 150 0.81 -9.62 19.18
N TYR A 151 1.99 -10.08 18.75
CA TYR A 151 3.25 -9.79 19.40
C TYR A 151 4.18 -9.08 18.44
N ILE A 152 4.78 -7.97 18.90
CA ILE A 152 5.70 -7.16 18.11
C ILE A 152 7.10 -7.31 18.68
N VAL A 153 8.04 -7.69 17.84
CA VAL A 153 9.46 -7.81 18.24
C VAL A 153 10.18 -6.51 17.92
N TYR A 154 10.89 -6.00 18.92
CA TYR A 154 11.65 -4.75 18.83
C TYR A 154 13.13 -4.99 19.02
N ARG A 155 13.92 -4.20 18.33
CA ARG A 155 15.34 -4.05 18.65
C ARG A 155 15.45 -3.13 19.87
N THR A 156 16.07 -3.62 20.94
CA THR A 156 16.04 -2.97 22.26
C THR A 156 16.67 -1.57 22.27
N ARG A 157 17.71 -1.33 21.45
CA ARG A 157 18.45 -0.05 21.50
C ARG A 157 17.70 1.16 20.96
N ASP A 158 16.82 0.98 19.99
CA ASP A 158 16.17 2.06 19.23
C ASP A 158 14.70 1.78 18.92
N HIS A 159 14.15 0.76 19.54
CA HIS A 159 12.73 0.35 19.41
C HIS A 159 12.28 0.08 17.96
N LYS A 160 13.23 -0.24 17.07
CA LYS A 160 12.91 -0.58 15.68
C LYS A 160 12.20 -1.92 15.62
N VAL A 161 11.05 -1.96 14.94
CA VAL A 161 10.31 -3.20 14.68
C VAL A 161 11.18 -4.17 13.85
N MET A 162 11.30 -5.39 14.36
CA MET A 162 11.97 -6.52 13.70
C MET A 162 10.90 -7.39 13.04
N LYS A 163 11.19 -7.85 11.83
CA LYS A 163 10.28 -8.73 11.10
C LYS A 163 10.21 -10.10 11.77
N SER A 164 8.99 -10.65 11.94
CA SER A 164 8.78 -12.04 12.35
C SER A 164 9.61 -13.00 11.51
N ILE A 165 9.91 -14.17 12.05
CA ILE A 165 10.47 -15.29 11.28
C ILE A 165 9.56 -15.74 10.16
N ASN A 166 8.23 -15.54 10.30
CA ASN A 166 7.21 -15.86 9.31
C ASN A 166 6.91 -14.67 8.35
N TYR A 167 7.70 -13.59 8.41
CA TYR A 167 7.57 -12.49 7.47
C TYR A 167 7.78 -12.94 6.03
N PHE A 168 6.87 -12.58 5.15
CA PHE A 168 7.01 -12.75 3.71
C PHE A 168 7.02 -11.41 2.97
N LYS A 169 7.73 -11.37 1.85
CA LYS A 169 7.69 -10.21 0.93
C LYS A 169 6.45 -10.29 0.05
N PRO A 170 5.81 -9.14 -0.29
CA PRO A 170 4.67 -9.16 -1.19
C PRO A 170 5.11 -9.71 -2.56
N ASN A 171 4.34 -10.65 -3.10
CA ASN A 171 4.55 -11.19 -4.43
C ASN A 171 3.69 -10.47 -5.47
N LEU A 172 4.07 -9.26 -5.85
CA LEU A 172 3.30 -8.45 -6.80
C LEU A 172 3.34 -9.01 -8.24
N LYS A 173 4.36 -9.82 -8.56
CA LYS A 173 4.48 -10.46 -9.87
C LYS A 173 3.30 -11.39 -10.18
N GLN A 174 2.68 -12.00 -9.17
CA GLN A 174 1.54 -12.90 -9.34
C GLN A 174 0.31 -12.25 -10.01
N PHE A 175 0.23 -10.93 -10.03
CA PHE A 175 -0.87 -10.19 -10.65
C PHE A 175 -0.67 -9.91 -12.14
N PHE A 176 0.44 -10.36 -12.71
CA PHE A 176 0.79 -10.17 -14.11
C PHE A 176 0.96 -11.52 -14.83
N THR A 177 0.52 -11.58 -16.05
CA THR A 177 0.86 -12.69 -16.95
C THR A 177 2.30 -12.55 -17.46
N ASP A 178 2.88 -13.64 -17.96
CA ASP A 178 4.21 -13.59 -18.57
C ASP A 178 4.23 -12.71 -19.85
N GLU A 179 3.11 -12.60 -20.53
CA GLU A 179 2.96 -11.73 -21.70
C GLU A 179 2.99 -10.24 -21.31
N GLU A 180 2.18 -9.85 -20.30
CA GLU A 180 2.19 -8.48 -19.77
C GLU A 180 3.59 -8.06 -19.30
N LEU A 181 4.30 -8.96 -18.60
CA LEU A 181 5.67 -8.68 -18.14
C LEU A 181 6.66 -8.51 -19.28
N ARG A 182 6.52 -9.28 -20.38
CA ARG A 182 7.38 -9.12 -21.54
C ARG A 182 7.13 -7.82 -22.27
N GLN A 183 5.87 -7.41 -22.41
CA GLN A 183 5.51 -6.16 -23.09
C GLN A 183 6.00 -4.92 -22.32
N THR A 184 6.06 -4.98 -20.99
CA THR A 184 6.51 -3.84 -20.16
C THR A 184 8.03 -3.74 -20.04
N THR A 185 8.77 -4.82 -20.22
CA THR A 185 10.25 -4.80 -20.12
C THR A 185 10.94 -4.33 -21.42
N GLY A 186 10.18 -3.88 -22.42
CA GLY A 186 10.62 -3.26 -23.68
C GLY A 186 11.97 -3.75 -24.16
N SER A 187 11.94 -4.65 -25.08
CA SER A 187 13.10 -5.06 -25.89
C SER A 187 13.95 -3.90 -26.37
#